data_679575e90da1ea6c9db191e94925f6d8
#
_entry.id   679575e90da1ea6c9db191e94925f6d8
#
_cell.length_a   1.000
_cell.length_b   1.000
_cell.length_c   1.000
_cell.angle_alpha   90.00
_cell.angle_beta   90.00
_cell.angle_gamma   90.00
#
_symmetry.space_group_name_H-M   'P 1'
#
loop_
_entity.id
_entity.type
_entity.pdbx_description
1 polymer ?
#
loop_
_entity_poly.entity_id
_entity_poly.type
_entity_poly.pdbx_seq_one_letter_code
_entity_poly.pdbx_strand_id
1 'polypeptide(L)'
;MLAFLEATNTLPRWVRIAITGFAIAAAYFFQIPIETEVPGEPFLLFFAITVGCTVLFGRPIGFFAVGLSSLLSLHFFDPGGSIYIYHAADLIKVELYVVFSAGAVLIIAGLSNAALATSRTNLSLAALEKQKSVLLSELVHRVANNFATVAALLRQKSILVADPQAKSALEDAIEQVSIMTRIHGRLCAGNNAGSFDTRAFMQELCDDIRLSVVSVRPISIECAAVSHCLPMADAVPLGLIVNELLINAIKYAFPNDPPGYHQSQTR
;
A
#
# COMPACT_ATOMS: atom_id res chain seq x y z
N MET A 1 7.56 13.17 13.30
CA MET A 1 6.79 13.13 14.57
C MET A 1 6.80 11.75 15.21
N LEU A 2 6.42 10.65 14.52
CA LEU A 2 6.41 9.30 15.11
C LEU A 2 7.81 8.84 15.59
N ALA A 3 8.87 9.04 14.79
CA ALA A 3 10.23 8.70 15.18
C ALA A 3 10.71 9.46 16.43
N PHE A 4 10.26 10.70 16.62
CA PHE A 4 10.56 11.50 17.82
C PHE A 4 9.84 10.97 19.05
N LEU A 5 8.59 10.56 18.92
CA LEU A 5 7.81 9.93 20.00
C LEU A 5 8.36 8.56 20.41
N GLU A 6 8.89 7.80 19.46
CA GLU A 6 9.60 6.55 19.76
C GLU A 6 10.91 6.80 20.51
N ALA A 7 11.69 7.79 20.10
CA ALA A 7 12.94 8.17 20.75
C ALA A 7 12.71 8.65 22.20
N THR A 8 11.62 9.39 22.48
CA THR A 8 11.30 9.83 23.83
C THR A 8 10.83 8.68 24.74
N ASN A 9 10.26 7.62 24.17
CA ASN A 9 9.85 6.43 24.91
C ASN A 9 11.03 5.52 25.33
N THR A 10 12.21 5.67 24.72
CA THR A 10 13.42 4.93 25.11
C THR A 10 14.09 5.50 26.36
N LEU A 11 13.75 6.74 26.75
CA LEU A 11 14.31 7.37 27.95
C LEU A 11 13.85 6.65 29.22
N PRO A 12 14.75 6.46 30.22
CA PRO A 12 14.39 5.89 31.49
C PRO A 12 13.34 6.75 32.21
N ARG A 13 12.47 6.11 33.01
CA ARG A 13 11.33 6.78 33.66
C ARG A 13 11.74 7.99 34.50
N TRP A 14 12.85 7.88 35.23
CA TRP A 14 13.34 8.97 36.08
C TRP A 14 13.76 10.22 35.26
N VAL A 15 14.31 10.04 34.05
CA VAL A 15 14.66 11.16 33.16
C VAL A 15 13.41 11.88 32.71
N ARG A 16 12.35 11.14 32.31
CA ARG A 16 11.07 11.73 31.89
C ARG A 16 10.40 12.51 33.03
N ILE A 17 10.44 11.98 34.26
CA ILE A 17 9.96 12.67 35.45
C ILE A 17 10.77 13.95 35.71
N ALA A 18 12.11 13.87 35.62
CA ALA A 18 12.99 15.02 35.83
C ALA A 18 12.76 16.13 34.81
N ILE A 19 12.62 15.79 33.51
CA ILE A 19 12.31 16.75 32.46
C ILE A 19 10.96 17.43 32.71
N THR A 20 9.93 16.65 33.07
CA THR A 20 8.59 17.17 33.37
C THR A 20 8.62 18.08 34.59
N GLY A 21 9.31 17.66 35.67
CA GLY A 21 9.48 18.47 36.87
C GLY A 21 10.18 19.80 36.57
N PHE A 22 11.26 19.74 35.77
CA PHE A 22 11.99 20.96 35.35
C PHE A 22 11.11 21.90 34.50
N ALA A 23 10.34 21.34 33.54
CA ALA A 23 9.43 22.13 32.71
C ALA A 23 8.35 22.82 33.53
N ILE A 24 7.76 22.11 34.52
CA ILE A 24 6.75 22.69 35.42
C ILE A 24 7.37 23.74 36.34
N ALA A 25 8.57 23.49 36.87
CA ALA A 25 9.31 24.49 37.66
C ALA A 25 9.64 25.77 36.84
N ALA A 26 10.07 25.59 35.61
CA ALA A 26 10.26 26.71 34.69
C ALA A 26 8.95 27.49 34.46
N ALA A 27 7.84 26.80 34.20
CA ALA A 27 6.52 27.43 34.07
C ALA A 27 6.14 28.21 35.32
N TYR A 28 6.38 27.68 36.49
CA TYR A 28 6.13 28.36 37.76
C TYR A 28 6.88 29.69 37.83
N PHE A 29 8.17 29.72 37.53
CA PHE A 29 8.95 30.95 37.53
C PHE A 29 8.50 31.93 36.45
N PHE A 30 8.10 31.49 35.27
CA PHE A 30 7.55 32.32 34.23
C PHE A 30 6.14 32.84 34.56
N GLN A 31 5.37 32.13 35.38
CA GLN A 31 4.03 32.55 35.80
C GLN A 31 4.07 33.71 36.79
N ILE A 32 5.12 33.86 37.60
CA ILE A 32 5.22 34.94 38.62
C ILE A 32 5.03 36.34 38.03
N PRO A 33 5.77 36.74 36.97
CA PRO A 33 5.53 38.07 36.38
C PRO A 33 4.19 38.19 35.63
N ILE A 34 3.65 37.07 35.13
CA ILE A 34 2.34 37.09 34.43
C ILE A 34 1.20 37.33 35.42
N GLU A 35 1.28 36.76 36.60
CA GLU A 35 0.26 36.91 37.66
C GLU A 35 0.17 38.36 38.14
N THR A 36 1.26 39.15 38.05
CA THR A 36 1.25 40.58 38.39
C THR A 36 0.48 41.42 37.37
N GLU A 37 0.46 41.01 36.10
CA GLU A 37 -0.22 41.73 35.00
C GLU A 37 -1.65 41.20 34.74
N VAL A 38 -1.86 39.90 34.94
CA VAL A 38 -3.14 39.20 34.72
C VAL A 38 -3.46 38.34 35.93
N PRO A 39 -3.95 38.93 37.02
CA PRO A 39 -4.18 38.18 38.27
C PRO A 39 -5.34 37.15 38.11
N GLY A 40 -5.19 35.98 38.70
CA GLY A 40 -6.25 35.02 38.86
C GLY A 40 -6.29 33.86 37.81
N GLU A 41 -5.32 33.80 36.89
CA GLU A 41 -5.27 32.79 35.85
C GLU A 41 -3.95 31.97 35.88
N PRO A 42 -3.59 31.28 36.99
CA PRO A 42 -2.30 30.56 37.10
C PRO A 42 -2.19 29.30 36.24
N PHE A 43 -3.28 28.86 35.63
CA PHE A 43 -3.36 27.50 35.03
C PHE A 43 -2.91 27.44 33.58
N LEU A 44 -2.81 28.54 32.85
CA LEU A 44 -2.65 28.55 31.40
C LEU A 44 -1.31 27.93 30.97
N LEU A 45 -0.20 28.30 31.59
CA LEU A 45 1.11 27.74 31.29
C LEU A 45 1.23 26.29 31.78
N PHE A 46 0.70 25.99 32.94
CA PHE A 46 0.69 24.63 33.50
C PHE A 46 -0.09 23.67 32.61
N PHE A 47 -1.25 24.10 32.09
CA PHE A 47 -2.03 23.29 31.16
C PHE A 47 -1.26 22.97 29.87
N ALA A 48 -0.64 24.00 29.25
CA ALA A 48 0.15 23.81 28.04
C ALA A 48 1.30 22.81 28.22
N ILE A 49 2.03 22.89 29.36
CA ILE A 49 3.12 21.97 29.68
C ILE A 49 2.60 20.55 29.97
N THR A 50 1.48 20.44 30.69
CA THR A 50 0.84 19.15 30.97
C THR A 50 0.45 18.43 29.67
N VAL A 51 -0.16 19.16 28.73
CA VAL A 51 -0.48 18.65 27.39
C VAL A 51 0.80 18.21 26.67
N GLY A 52 1.83 19.06 26.62
CA GLY A 52 3.11 18.76 25.97
C GLY A 52 3.79 17.51 26.56
N CYS A 53 3.87 17.42 27.89
CA CYS A 53 4.43 16.26 28.59
C CYS A 53 3.61 14.98 28.33
N THR A 54 2.29 15.10 28.23
CA THR A 54 1.42 13.95 27.93
C THR A 54 1.67 13.43 26.51
N VAL A 55 1.80 14.31 25.53
CA VAL A 55 2.11 13.96 24.14
C VAL A 55 3.48 13.27 24.04
N LEU A 56 4.48 13.78 24.75
CA LEU A 56 5.86 13.30 24.67
C LEU A 56 6.10 12.01 25.46
N PHE A 57 5.54 11.89 26.65
CA PHE A 57 5.90 10.85 27.61
C PHE A 57 4.74 9.93 28.01
N GLY A 58 3.53 10.21 27.52
CA GLY A 58 2.34 9.39 27.74
C GLY A 58 1.62 9.61 29.06
N ARG A 59 0.58 8.80 29.30
CA ARG A 59 -0.38 8.94 30.42
C ARG A 59 0.25 9.09 31.81
N PRO A 60 1.19 8.21 32.23
CA PRO A 60 1.69 8.28 33.61
C PRO A 60 2.37 9.61 33.94
N ILE A 61 3.12 10.13 32.96
CA ILE A 61 3.83 11.41 33.13
C ILE A 61 2.87 12.59 33.03
N GLY A 62 1.83 12.49 32.18
CA GLY A 62 0.75 13.48 32.12
C GLY A 62 0.04 13.63 33.47
N PHE A 63 -0.35 12.54 34.10
CA PHE A 63 -0.97 12.59 35.42
C PHE A 63 -0.01 13.11 36.51
N PHE A 64 1.27 12.76 36.43
CA PHE A 64 2.29 13.35 37.31
C PHE A 64 2.37 14.88 37.13
N ALA A 65 2.33 15.33 35.86
CA ALA A 65 2.33 16.76 35.54
C ALA A 65 1.07 17.47 36.10
N VAL A 66 -0.12 16.86 35.97
CA VAL A 66 -1.36 17.40 36.56
C VAL A 66 -1.22 17.57 38.07
N GLY A 67 -0.77 16.52 38.78
CA GLY A 67 -0.63 16.57 40.24
C GLY A 67 0.38 17.62 40.72
N LEU A 68 1.56 17.66 40.05
CA LEU A 68 2.62 18.61 40.43
C LEU A 68 2.21 20.07 40.14
N SER A 69 1.61 20.33 38.98
CA SER A 69 1.17 21.66 38.60
C SER A 69 0.00 22.14 39.45
N SER A 70 -0.94 21.26 39.82
CA SER A 70 -2.02 21.60 40.74
C SER A 70 -1.50 21.99 42.12
N LEU A 71 -0.48 21.29 42.62
CA LEU A 71 0.14 21.59 43.92
C LEU A 71 0.86 22.95 43.90
N LEU A 72 1.61 23.21 42.82
CA LEU A 72 2.32 24.50 42.65
C LEU A 72 1.38 25.69 42.39
N SER A 73 0.24 25.47 41.76
CA SER A 73 -0.75 26.52 41.50
C SER A 73 -1.39 27.08 42.78
N LEU A 74 -1.44 26.26 43.84
CA LEU A 74 -1.97 26.71 45.13
C LEU A 74 -1.23 27.93 45.72
N HIS A 75 0.06 28.06 45.42
CA HIS A 75 0.88 29.19 45.86
C HIS A 75 0.41 30.56 45.29
N PHE A 76 -0.25 30.57 44.15
CA PHE A 76 -0.72 31.82 43.49
C PHE A 76 -2.05 32.31 44.04
N PHE A 77 -2.76 31.57 44.92
CA PHE A 77 -4.04 31.97 45.48
C PHE A 77 -3.94 32.68 46.82
N ASP A 78 -2.77 32.67 47.46
CA ASP A 78 -2.56 33.35 48.76
C ASP A 78 -1.47 34.43 48.67
N PRO A 79 -1.79 35.71 48.95
CA PRO A 79 -0.80 36.78 48.94
C PRO A 79 0.35 36.56 49.94
N GLY A 80 0.16 35.70 50.95
CA GLY A 80 1.15 35.34 51.96
C GLY A 80 2.02 34.11 51.59
N GLY A 81 1.74 33.46 50.42
CA GLY A 81 2.49 32.28 49.96
C GLY A 81 2.21 31.02 50.77
N SER A 82 1.10 30.95 51.49
CA SER A 82 0.67 29.73 52.21
C SER A 82 -0.08 28.79 51.27
N ILE A 83 -0.14 27.52 51.64
CA ILE A 83 -0.84 26.49 50.84
C ILE A 83 -2.35 26.42 51.22
N TYR A 84 -2.84 27.37 52.03
CA TYR A 84 -4.23 27.35 52.46
C TYR A 84 -5.14 28.09 51.48
N ILE A 85 -6.22 27.43 51.11
CA ILE A 85 -7.27 28.02 50.25
C ILE A 85 -8.30 28.70 51.15
N TYR A 86 -8.36 30.03 51.11
CA TYR A 86 -9.29 30.82 51.96
C TYR A 86 -10.65 31.05 51.28
N HIS A 87 -10.75 30.93 49.96
CA HIS A 87 -11.97 31.18 49.21
C HIS A 87 -12.47 29.95 48.51
N ALA A 88 -13.75 29.64 48.59
CA ALA A 88 -14.38 28.54 47.87
C ALA A 88 -14.25 28.65 46.36
N ALA A 89 -14.18 29.90 45.82
CA ALA A 89 -13.98 30.16 44.41
C ALA A 89 -12.64 29.63 43.88
N ASP A 90 -11.58 29.69 44.67
CA ASP A 90 -10.23 29.20 44.27
C ASP A 90 -10.16 27.71 44.28
N LEU A 91 -10.86 27.04 45.24
CA LEU A 91 -11.01 25.59 45.25
C LEU A 91 -11.69 25.11 43.93
N ILE A 92 -12.76 25.78 43.51
CA ILE A 92 -13.46 25.44 42.27
C ILE A 92 -12.54 25.59 41.07
N LYS A 93 -11.69 26.64 41.01
CA LYS A 93 -10.71 26.82 39.89
C LYS A 93 -9.71 25.68 39.84
N VAL A 94 -9.15 25.27 40.97
CA VAL A 94 -8.21 24.12 41.04
C VAL A 94 -8.91 22.83 40.63
N GLU A 95 -10.12 22.59 41.11
CA GLU A 95 -10.89 21.37 40.75
C GLU A 95 -11.18 21.31 39.27
N LEU A 96 -11.64 22.42 38.67
CA LEU A 96 -11.85 22.54 37.22
C LEU A 96 -10.55 22.26 36.44
N TYR A 97 -9.44 22.86 36.87
CA TYR A 97 -8.14 22.62 36.25
C TYR A 97 -7.76 21.15 36.27
N VAL A 98 -7.90 20.46 37.39
CA VAL A 98 -7.59 19.03 37.56
C VAL A 98 -8.49 18.20 36.62
N VAL A 99 -9.79 18.47 36.61
CA VAL A 99 -10.75 17.73 35.77
C VAL A 99 -10.45 17.90 34.28
N PHE A 100 -10.27 19.15 33.83
CA PHE A 100 -9.96 19.43 32.42
C PHE A 100 -8.60 18.88 32.00
N SER A 101 -7.56 19.02 32.83
CA SER A 101 -6.23 18.50 32.56
C SER A 101 -6.20 16.99 32.56
N ALA A 102 -6.87 16.32 33.49
CA ALA A 102 -7.01 14.87 33.51
C ALA A 102 -7.78 14.35 32.27
N GLY A 103 -8.86 15.03 31.91
CA GLY A 103 -9.59 14.73 30.67
C GLY A 103 -8.72 14.88 29.42
N ALA A 104 -7.96 15.96 29.34
CA ALA A 104 -7.01 16.18 28.23
C ALA A 104 -5.94 15.07 28.17
N VAL A 105 -5.37 14.65 29.30
CA VAL A 105 -4.40 13.54 29.39
C VAL A 105 -5.02 12.26 28.85
N LEU A 106 -6.26 11.93 29.22
CA LEU A 106 -6.93 10.72 28.75
C LEU A 106 -7.20 10.75 27.25
N ILE A 107 -7.71 11.87 26.74
CA ILE A 107 -8.03 12.04 25.32
C ILE A 107 -6.75 11.98 24.47
N ILE A 108 -5.72 12.73 24.85
CA ILE A 108 -4.45 12.78 24.11
C ILE A 108 -3.78 11.41 24.08
N ALA A 109 -3.72 10.74 25.22
CA ALA A 109 -3.14 9.40 25.31
C ALA A 109 -3.95 8.36 24.51
N GLY A 110 -5.28 8.47 24.50
CA GLY A 110 -6.16 7.65 23.69
C GLY A 110 -5.91 7.84 22.20
N LEU A 111 -5.87 9.10 21.74
CA LEU A 111 -5.58 9.46 20.35
C LEU A 111 -4.19 8.99 19.91
N SER A 112 -3.18 9.18 20.74
CA SER A 112 -1.81 8.73 20.46
C SER A 112 -1.72 7.22 20.32
N ASN A 113 -2.37 6.47 21.20
CA ASN A 113 -2.41 5.00 21.10
C ASN A 113 -3.18 4.53 19.87
N ALA A 114 -4.31 5.15 19.54
CA ALA A 114 -5.07 4.83 18.32
C ALA A 114 -4.25 5.12 17.04
N ALA A 115 -3.56 6.26 16.98
CA ALA A 115 -2.69 6.62 15.86
C ALA A 115 -1.54 5.61 15.67
N LEU A 116 -0.90 5.19 16.77
CA LEU A 116 0.16 4.17 16.71
C LEU A 116 -0.37 2.79 16.28
N ALA A 117 -1.54 2.39 16.76
CA ALA A 117 -2.19 1.15 16.35
C ALA A 117 -2.53 1.15 14.85
N THR A 118 -3.13 2.24 14.36
CA THR A 118 -3.44 2.42 12.92
C THR A 118 -2.18 2.37 12.06
N SER A 119 -1.10 3.04 12.48
CA SER A 119 0.18 3.03 11.76
C SER A 119 0.77 1.61 11.66
N ARG A 120 0.73 0.85 12.75
CA ARG A 120 1.20 -0.56 12.76
C ARG A 120 0.37 -1.44 11.84
N THR A 121 -0.96 -1.28 11.87
CA THR A 121 -1.86 -2.02 11.00
C THR A 121 -1.59 -1.70 9.51
N ASN A 122 -1.39 -0.44 9.17
CA ASN A 122 -1.07 -0.03 7.80
C ASN A 122 0.28 -0.62 7.31
N LEU A 123 1.30 -0.66 8.17
CA LEU A 123 2.58 -1.29 7.84
C LEU A 123 2.44 -2.80 7.61
N SER A 124 1.65 -3.48 8.45
CA SER A 124 1.40 -4.92 8.28
C SER A 124 0.58 -5.22 7.03
N LEU A 125 -0.42 -4.40 6.70
CA LEU A 125 -1.19 -4.53 5.46
C LEU A 125 -0.30 -4.35 4.23
N ALA A 126 0.55 -3.32 4.20
CA ALA A 126 1.49 -3.10 3.10
C ALA A 126 2.47 -4.28 2.92
N ALA A 127 2.93 -4.87 4.03
CA ALA A 127 3.78 -6.07 3.99
C ALA A 127 3.04 -7.28 3.42
N LEU A 128 1.78 -7.51 3.82
CA LEU A 128 0.94 -8.58 3.31
C LEU A 128 0.61 -8.41 1.82
N GLU A 129 0.31 -7.18 1.38
CA GLU A 129 0.08 -6.88 -0.04
C GLU A 129 1.33 -7.18 -0.88
N LYS A 130 2.51 -6.78 -0.40
CA LYS A 130 3.77 -7.11 -1.06
C LYS A 130 4.01 -8.62 -1.13
N GLN A 131 3.77 -9.34 -0.04
CA GLN A 131 3.90 -10.79 -0.01
C GLN A 131 2.93 -11.46 -0.98
N LYS A 132 1.66 -11.01 -1.01
CA LYS A 132 0.64 -11.50 -1.94
C LYS A 132 1.08 -11.29 -3.39
N SER A 133 1.61 -10.12 -3.74
CA SER A 133 2.06 -9.84 -5.11
C SER A 133 3.22 -10.73 -5.54
N VAL A 134 4.18 -10.98 -4.65
CA VAL A 134 5.30 -11.91 -4.92
C VAL A 134 4.80 -13.34 -5.12
N LEU A 135 3.90 -13.83 -4.26
CA LEU A 135 3.33 -15.18 -4.40
C LEU A 135 2.52 -15.34 -5.68
N LEU A 136 1.72 -14.34 -6.05
CA LEU A 136 0.99 -14.36 -7.31
C LEU A 136 1.94 -14.41 -8.50
N SER A 137 2.98 -13.59 -8.53
CA SER A 137 4.00 -13.61 -9.57
C SER A 137 4.68 -14.98 -9.69
N GLU A 138 5.04 -15.59 -8.56
CA GLU A 138 5.64 -16.94 -8.56
C GLU A 138 4.67 -18.01 -9.07
N LEU A 139 3.40 -17.96 -8.64
CA LEU A 139 2.39 -18.89 -9.13
C LEU A 139 2.22 -18.82 -10.64
N VAL A 140 2.12 -17.62 -11.19
CA VAL A 140 1.96 -17.45 -12.64
C VAL A 140 3.19 -17.91 -13.38
N HIS A 141 4.40 -17.62 -12.89
CA HIS A 141 5.63 -18.12 -13.48
C HIS A 141 5.69 -19.67 -13.47
N ARG A 142 5.25 -20.31 -12.39
CA ARG A 142 5.15 -21.78 -12.31
C ARG A 142 4.12 -22.34 -13.29
N VAL A 143 2.97 -21.68 -13.44
CA VAL A 143 1.94 -22.07 -14.42
C VAL A 143 2.50 -22.00 -15.84
N ALA A 144 3.18 -20.93 -16.22
CA ALA A 144 3.83 -20.80 -17.51
C ALA A 144 4.87 -21.89 -17.77
N ASN A 145 5.70 -22.21 -16.77
CA ASN A 145 6.68 -23.30 -16.84
C ASN A 145 6.01 -24.68 -17.01
N ASN A 146 4.89 -24.91 -16.33
CA ASN A 146 4.13 -26.15 -16.48
C ASN A 146 3.57 -26.29 -17.91
N PHE A 147 3.00 -25.24 -18.48
CA PHE A 147 2.53 -25.25 -19.87
C PHE A 147 3.69 -25.47 -20.87
N ALA A 148 4.84 -24.85 -20.66
CA ALA A 148 6.02 -25.08 -21.49
C ALA A 148 6.47 -26.53 -21.44
N THR A 149 6.43 -27.16 -20.26
CA THR A 149 6.76 -28.60 -20.09
C THR A 149 5.75 -29.46 -20.80
N VAL A 150 4.45 -29.19 -20.71
CA VAL A 150 3.40 -29.91 -21.43
C VAL A 150 3.60 -29.79 -22.94
N ALA A 151 3.86 -28.57 -23.46
CA ALA A 151 4.14 -28.39 -24.88
C ALA A 151 5.37 -29.19 -25.36
N ALA A 152 6.44 -29.22 -24.56
CA ALA A 152 7.63 -30.00 -24.86
C ALA A 152 7.34 -31.52 -24.94
N LEU A 153 6.56 -32.04 -23.98
CA LEU A 153 6.13 -33.45 -23.97
C LEU A 153 5.25 -33.78 -25.17
N LEU A 154 4.32 -32.93 -25.53
CA LEU A 154 3.47 -33.11 -26.72
C LEU A 154 4.31 -33.10 -27.99
N ARG A 155 5.29 -32.19 -28.14
CA ARG A 155 6.25 -32.18 -29.26
C ARG A 155 7.05 -33.49 -29.37
N GLN A 156 7.55 -33.98 -28.23
CA GLN A 156 8.27 -35.24 -28.21
C GLN A 156 7.38 -36.42 -28.67
N LYS A 157 6.11 -36.43 -28.27
CA LYS A 157 5.15 -37.45 -28.70
C LYS A 157 4.75 -37.31 -30.15
N SER A 158 4.60 -36.11 -30.70
CA SER A 158 4.24 -35.87 -32.11
C SER A 158 5.28 -36.43 -33.11
N ILE A 159 6.57 -36.49 -32.71
CA ILE A 159 7.64 -37.05 -33.52
C ILE A 159 7.46 -38.59 -33.68
N LEU A 160 6.88 -39.25 -32.69
CA LEU A 160 6.71 -40.73 -32.67
C LEU A 160 5.41 -41.20 -33.34
N VAL A 161 4.50 -40.25 -33.68
CA VAL A 161 3.22 -40.60 -34.31
C VAL A 161 3.39 -40.68 -35.83
N ALA A 162 3.08 -41.84 -36.38
CA ALA A 162 3.17 -42.13 -37.81
C ALA A 162 1.92 -41.68 -38.59
N ASP A 163 0.76 -41.63 -37.93
CA ASP A 163 -0.50 -41.18 -38.58
C ASP A 163 -0.50 -39.68 -38.82
N PRO A 164 -0.63 -39.20 -40.06
CA PRO A 164 -0.61 -37.78 -40.39
C PRO A 164 -1.75 -36.96 -39.74
N GLN A 165 -2.93 -37.57 -39.56
CA GLN A 165 -4.09 -36.91 -38.97
C GLN A 165 -3.92 -36.72 -37.46
N ALA A 166 -3.42 -37.74 -36.79
CA ALA A 166 -3.11 -37.66 -35.36
C ALA A 166 -1.94 -36.70 -35.08
N LYS A 167 -0.94 -36.64 -35.98
CA LYS A 167 0.17 -35.72 -35.88
C LYS A 167 -0.28 -34.25 -36.02
N SER A 168 -1.15 -33.97 -37.00
CA SER A 168 -1.74 -32.63 -37.15
C SER A 168 -2.53 -32.16 -35.91
N ALA A 169 -3.35 -33.06 -35.34
CA ALA A 169 -4.10 -32.75 -34.11
C ALA A 169 -3.18 -32.46 -32.90
N LEU A 170 -2.04 -33.17 -32.81
CA LEU A 170 -1.04 -32.91 -31.77
C LEU A 170 -0.33 -31.55 -31.98
N GLU A 171 -0.02 -31.20 -33.24
CA GLU A 171 0.60 -29.93 -33.60
C GLU A 171 -0.34 -28.75 -33.26
N ASP A 172 -1.64 -28.88 -33.54
CA ASP A 172 -2.66 -27.88 -33.16
C ASP A 172 -2.73 -27.75 -31.62
N ALA A 173 -2.70 -28.86 -30.88
CA ALA A 173 -2.70 -28.83 -29.41
C ALA A 173 -1.44 -28.16 -28.82
N ILE A 174 -0.27 -28.41 -29.43
CA ILE A 174 1.01 -27.78 -29.03
C ILE A 174 0.94 -26.28 -29.23
N GLU A 175 0.36 -25.83 -30.35
CA GLU A 175 0.20 -24.41 -30.66
C GLU A 175 -0.69 -23.74 -29.61
N GLN A 176 -1.86 -24.32 -29.30
CA GLN A 176 -2.75 -23.81 -28.24
C GLN A 176 -2.08 -23.69 -26.87
N VAL A 177 -1.34 -24.71 -26.42
CA VAL A 177 -0.60 -24.67 -25.17
C VAL A 177 0.52 -23.62 -25.19
N SER A 178 1.17 -23.43 -26.34
CA SER A 178 2.22 -22.42 -26.52
C SER A 178 1.65 -20.99 -26.43
N ILE A 179 0.45 -20.76 -26.96
CA ILE A 179 -0.28 -19.50 -26.84
C ILE A 179 -0.64 -19.23 -25.37
N MET A 180 -1.19 -20.23 -24.67
CA MET A 180 -1.46 -20.09 -23.24
C MET A 180 -0.21 -19.70 -22.46
N THR A 181 0.94 -20.31 -22.76
CA THR A 181 2.22 -20.00 -22.12
C THR A 181 2.62 -18.53 -22.35
N ARG A 182 2.49 -18.04 -23.56
CA ARG A 182 2.81 -16.63 -23.90
C ARG A 182 1.88 -15.66 -23.20
N ILE A 183 0.57 -15.92 -23.22
CA ILE A 183 -0.42 -15.05 -22.56
C ILE A 183 -0.15 -14.99 -21.05
N HIS A 184 0.03 -16.12 -20.39
CA HIS A 184 0.35 -16.17 -18.98
C HIS A 184 1.67 -15.48 -18.64
N GLY A 185 2.72 -15.67 -19.43
CA GLY A 185 4.02 -15.02 -19.21
C GLY A 185 3.95 -13.50 -19.29
N ARG A 186 3.13 -12.94 -20.15
CA ARG A 186 2.96 -11.48 -20.33
C ARG A 186 2.12 -10.83 -19.25
N LEU A 187 1.08 -11.51 -18.79
CA LEU A 187 0.22 -11.04 -17.71
C LEU A 187 0.99 -10.81 -16.41
N CYS A 188 2.18 -11.43 -16.26
CA CYS A 188 3.04 -11.23 -15.09
C CYS A 188 3.96 -10.03 -15.19
N ALA A 189 4.28 -9.57 -16.40
CA ALA A 189 5.15 -8.41 -16.61
C ALA A 189 4.44 -7.07 -16.35
N GLY A 190 3.10 -7.06 -16.32
CA GLY A 190 2.29 -5.89 -16.02
C GLY A 190 2.16 -5.64 -14.51
N ASN A 191 2.52 -4.45 -14.06
CA ASN A 191 2.50 -4.01 -12.64
C ASN A 191 1.10 -3.95 -11.98
N ASN A 192 0.01 -4.28 -12.69
CA ASN A 192 -1.37 -4.23 -12.16
C ASN A 192 -1.87 -5.64 -11.83
N ALA A 193 -1.77 -6.02 -10.57
CA ALA A 193 -2.07 -7.35 -10.01
C ALA A 193 -3.52 -7.86 -10.17
N GLY A 194 -4.33 -7.34 -11.06
CA GLY A 194 -5.74 -7.77 -11.22
C GLY A 194 -6.41 -7.40 -12.53
N SER A 195 -5.78 -6.58 -13.35
CA SER A 195 -6.36 -6.11 -14.63
C SER A 195 -5.27 -5.85 -15.68
N PHE A 196 -5.66 -5.87 -16.95
CA PHE A 196 -4.77 -5.60 -18.10
C PHE A 196 -5.40 -4.62 -19.07
N ASP A 197 -4.56 -3.85 -19.79
CA ASP A 197 -5.01 -2.96 -20.86
C ASP A 197 -5.17 -3.77 -22.15
N THR A 198 -6.40 -3.77 -22.69
CA THR A 198 -6.74 -4.50 -23.91
C THR A 198 -5.95 -4.04 -25.14
N ARG A 199 -5.65 -2.73 -25.28
CA ARG A 199 -4.88 -2.21 -26.42
C ARG A 199 -3.45 -2.77 -26.42
N ALA A 200 -2.75 -2.62 -25.29
CA ALA A 200 -1.39 -3.11 -25.15
C ALA A 200 -1.32 -4.62 -25.38
N PHE A 201 -2.23 -5.36 -24.75
CA PHE A 201 -2.31 -6.82 -24.90
C PHE A 201 -2.57 -7.27 -26.34
N MET A 202 -3.52 -6.62 -27.04
CA MET A 202 -3.84 -6.96 -28.43
C MET A 202 -2.70 -6.62 -29.39
N GLN A 203 -2.03 -5.48 -29.21
CA GLN A 203 -0.88 -5.09 -30.01
C GLN A 203 0.25 -6.11 -29.88
N GLU A 204 0.59 -6.50 -28.66
CA GLU A 204 1.62 -7.48 -28.39
C GLU A 204 1.27 -8.85 -28.98
N LEU A 205 0.00 -9.30 -28.88
CA LEU A 205 -0.46 -10.56 -29.48
C LEU A 205 -0.37 -10.53 -31.01
N CYS A 206 -0.79 -9.44 -31.63
CA CYS A 206 -0.68 -9.27 -33.10
C CYS A 206 0.79 -9.23 -33.56
N ASP A 207 1.68 -8.60 -32.80
CA ASP A 207 3.10 -8.54 -33.11
C ASP A 207 3.78 -9.91 -33.05
N ASP A 208 3.39 -10.77 -32.09
CA ASP A 208 3.88 -12.14 -32.01
C ASP A 208 3.45 -12.99 -33.20
N ILE A 209 2.17 -12.86 -33.59
CA ILE A 209 1.65 -13.58 -34.76
C ILE A 209 2.34 -13.05 -36.02
N ARG A 210 2.56 -11.75 -36.11
CA ARG A 210 3.31 -11.14 -37.21
C ARG A 210 4.71 -11.72 -37.33
N LEU A 211 5.45 -11.81 -36.21
CA LEU A 211 6.81 -12.39 -36.21
C LEU A 211 6.81 -13.88 -36.62
N SER A 212 5.79 -14.63 -36.25
CA SER A 212 5.70 -16.05 -36.56
C SER A 212 5.29 -16.34 -38.00
N VAL A 213 4.44 -15.47 -38.59
CA VAL A 213 3.83 -15.69 -39.93
C VAL A 213 4.55 -14.91 -41.02
N VAL A 214 4.95 -13.65 -40.76
CA VAL A 214 5.55 -12.76 -41.80
C VAL A 214 6.95 -13.19 -42.22
N SER A 215 7.66 -13.95 -41.36
CA SER A 215 8.94 -14.56 -41.77
C SER A 215 8.79 -15.54 -42.95
N VAL A 216 7.57 -16.00 -43.23
CA VAL A 216 7.25 -17.01 -44.25
C VAL A 216 6.34 -16.45 -45.37
N ARG A 217 5.50 -15.42 -45.07
CA ARG A 217 4.50 -14.88 -46.00
C ARG A 217 4.40 -13.34 -45.96
N PRO A 218 4.21 -12.62 -47.06
CA PRO A 218 4.06 -11.16 -47.08
C PRO A 218 2.63 -10.75 -46.71
N ILE A 219 2.23 -11.02 -45.45
CA ILE A 219 0.92 -10.66 -44.89
C ILE A 219 1.08 -9.49 -43.93
N SER A 220 0.31 -8.41 -44.11
CA SER A 220 0.26 -7.31 -43.14
C SER A 220 -0.86 -7.52 -42.14
N ILE A 221 -0.54 -7.42 -40.84
CA ILE A 221 -1.50 -7.50 -39.75
C ILE A 221 -1.56 -6.13 -39.08
N GLU A 222 -2.73 -5.47 -39.12
CA GLU A 222 -2.97 -4.20 -38.48
C GLU A 222 -3.88 -4.42 -37.27
N CYS A 223 -3.50 -3.88 -36.12
CA CYS A 223 -4.26 -3.98 -34.87
C CYS A 223 -4.80 -2.60 -34.45
N ALA A 224 -6.11 -2.42 -34.58
CA ALA A 224 -6.82 -1.23 -34.08
C ALA A 224 -7.64 -1.61 -32.84
N ALA A 225 -7.08 -1.47 -31.66
CA ALA A 225 -7.74 -1.77 -30.40
C ALA A 225 -7.95 -0.51 -29.55
N VAL A 226 -9.07 -0.46 -28.83
CA VAL A 226 -9.37 0.60 -27.86
C VAL A 226 -8.81 0.18 -26.49
N SER A 227 -8.26 1.15 -25.74
CA SER A 227 -7.77 0.90 -24.38
C SER A 227 -8.95 0.74 -23.43
N HIS A 228 -9.07 -0.45 -22.85
CA HIS A 228 -9.99 -0.78 -21.76
C HIS A 228 -9.25 -1.62 -20.74
N CYS A 229 -9.60 -1.43 -19.46
CA CYS A 229 -9.08 -2.23 -18.36
C CYS A 229 -10.01 -3.41 -18.12
N LEU A 230 -9.56 -4.64 -18.40
CA LEU A 230 -10.32 -5.86 -18.15
C LEU A 230 -9.70 -6.68 -17.02
N PRO A 231 -10.52 -7.49 -16.30
CA PRO A 231 -10.01 -8.42 -15.30
C PRO A 231 -9.03 -9.42 -15.90
N MET A 232 -8.00 -9.78 -15.15
CA MET A 232 -6.98 -10.75 -15.57
C MET A 232 -7.55 -12.11 -15.98
N ALA A 233 -8.69 -12.51 -15.40
CA ALA A 233 -9.39 -13.74 -15.74
C ALA A 233 -9.85 -13.80 -17.20
N ASP A 234 -10.11 -12.65 -17.83
CA ASP A 234 -10.61 -12.56 -19.21
C ASP A 234 -9.47 -12.56 -20.25
N ALA A 235 -8.23 -12.37 -19.82
CA ALA A 235 -7.10 -12.25 -20.75
C ALA A 235 -6.84 -13.54 -21.55
N VAL A 236 -6.90 -14.69 -20.89
CA VAL A 236 -6.66 -16.00 -21.56
C VAL A 236 -7.78 -16.33 -22.55
N PRO A 237 -9.09 -16.26 -22.19
CA PRO A 237 -10.16 -16.47 -23.15
C PRO A 237 -10.09 -15.50 -24.35
N LEU A 238 -9.87 -14.23 -24.07
CA LEU A 238 -9.76 -13.21 -25.13
C LEU A 238 -8.57 -13.48 -26.07
N GLY A 239 -7.41 -13.78 -25.51
CA GLY A 239 -6.22 -14.09 -26.29
C GLY A 239 -6.38 -15.33 -27.18
N LEU A 240 -7.03 -16.38 -26.66
CA LEU A 240 -7.33 -17.58 -27.44
C LEU A 240 -8.29 -17.29 -28.59
N ILE A 241 -9.39 -16.55 -28.34
CA ILE A 241 -10.37 -16.19 -29.38
C ILE A 241 -9.67 -15.39 -30.50
N VAL A 242 -8.90 -14.36 -30.15
CA VAL A 242 -8.23 -13.52 -31.13
C VAL A 242 -7.18 -14.31 -31.91
N ASN A 243 -6.41 -15.14 -31.25
CA ASN A 243 -5.44 -16.01 -31.91
C ASN A 243 -6.10 -16.95 -32.92
N GLU A 244 -7.17 -17.65 -32.52
CA GLU A 244 -7.93 -18.55 -33.40
C GLU A 244 -8.49 -17.82 -34.61
N LEU A 245 -9.05 -16.61 -34.41
CA LEU A 245 -9.57 -15.80 -35.49
C LEU A 245 -8.47 -15.37 -36.47
N LEU A 246 -7.31 -14.97 -35.98
CA LEU A 246 -6.17 -14.56 -36.80
C LEU A 246 -5.58 -15.76 -37.56
N ILE A 247 -5.38 -16.88 -36.90
CA ILE A 247 -4.87 -18.10 -37.56
C ILE A 247 -5.86 -18.58 -38.64
N ASN A 248 -7.15 -18.61 -38.33
CA ASN A 248 -8.17 -18.97 -39.32
C ASN A 248 -8.19 -18.01 -40.50
N ALA A 249 -8.09 -16.69 -40.28
CA ALA A 249 -7.99 -15.71 -41.34
C ALA A 249 -6.76 -15.94 -42.22
N ILE A 250 -5.59 -16.19 -41.63
CA ILE A 250 -4.35 -16.46 -42.36
C ILE A 250 -4.44 -17.77 -43.16
N LYS A 251 -5.04 -18.82 -42.57
CA LYS A 251 -5.16 -20.13 -43.20
C LYS A 251 -6.15 -20.16 -44.37
N TYR A 252 -7.28 -19.49 -44.20
CA TYR A 252 -8.39 -19.56 -45.19
C TYR A 252 -8.45 -18.36 -46.14
N ALA A 253 -8.05 -17.17 -45.73
CA ALA A 253 -8.03 -16.00 -46.62
C ALA A 253 -6.76 -15.91 -47.49
N PHE A 254 -5.67 -16.57 -47.02
CA PHE A 254 -4.39 -16.59 -47.76
C PHE A 254 -3.92 -18.05 -47.95
N PRO A 255 -4.59 -18.88 -48.76
CA PRO A 255 -4.19 -20.25 -49.03
C PRO A 255 -2.77 -20.29 -49.64
N ASN A 256 -2.05 -21.40 -49.41
CA ASN A 256 -0.66 -21.59 -49.79
C ASN A 256 -0.48 -21.62 -51.33
N ASP A 257 -0.53 -20.46 -51.99
CA ASP A 257 -0.02 -20.35 -53.35
C ASP A 257 1.49 -20.03 -53.31
N PRO A 258 2.31 -20.69 -54.16
CA PRO A 258 3.74 -20.43 -54.21
C PRO A 258 3.99 -18.94 -54.59
N PRO A 259 5.02 -18.31 -53.98
CA PRO A 259 5.33 -16.89 -54.18
C PRO A 259 5.83 -16.60 -55.59
N GLY A 260 4.99 -16.59 -56.54
CA GLY A 260 5.32 -16.36 -57.98
C GLY A 260 4.09 -16.10 -58.83
N TYR A 261 2.90 -16.43 -58.37
CA TYR A 261 1.71 -16.33 -59.22
C TYR A 261 0.91 -15.02 -59.08
N HIS A 262 1.16 -14.23 -58.04
CA HIS A 262 0.39 -12.98 -57.79
C HIS A 262 0.96 -11.72 -58.46
N GLN A 263 2.12 -11.80 -59.11
CA GLN A 263 2.67 -10.61 -59.83
C GLN A 263 2.18 -10.47 -61.30
N SER A 264 1.37 -11.37 -61.82
CA SER A 264 0.96 -11.32 -63.22
C SER A 264 -0.49 -10.94 -63.50
N GLN A 265 -1.29 -10.57 -62.47
CA GLN A 265 -2.69 -10.19 -62.69
C GLN A 265 -3.08 -8.73 -62.33
N THR A 266 -2.13 -7.84 -62.22
CA THR A 266 -2.41 -6.39 -62.25
C THR A 266 -1.87 -5.80 -63.52
N ARG A 267 -2.62 -5.96 -64.60
CA ARG A 267 -2.63 -5.08 -65.82
C ARG A 267 -4.04 -4.66 -66.09
#